data_27189e349ce59fba757ac8b200f7fde6
#
_entry.id   27189e349ce59fba757ac8b200f7fde6
#
_cell.length_a   1.000
_cell.length_b   1.000
_cell.length_c   1.000
_cell.angle_alpha   90.00
_cell.angle_beta   90.00
_cell.angle_gamma   90.00
#
_symmetry.space_group_name_H-M   'P 1'
#
loop_
_entity.id
_entity.type
_entity.pdbx_description
1 polymer ?
#
loop_
_entity_poly.entity_id
_entity_poly.type
_entity_poly.pdbx_seq_one_letter_code
_entity_poly.pdbx_strand_id
1 'polypeptide(L)'
;MRKWHRWLGFPFAIFFLLSGFTGIWLECERFFGEEEALREKLRDLTSQVSAKTPPAEFAAQFAAAQATVAAKAGDQPLDKITWQLKGDAPTLTFYLGGTKTLKPRKLLLNAKTAALVREDDYDDDSFILKLHSGEIYGDGGMILGMVWALALMALTVTGLVIYWKMRPKDATGLRKVFWLAPVALLLTPAARADSPFVTDDPLFSPGWEIKFGGTAERNANSRIFVAPILDLNYAVVDNLRLNLTLQERTVTPRGGLTETGYGDTEFKAKWRFHEEHTNNWVPALGLAPKLFAPTASVPKGLGDGLWRVQLPLQFGKNLGPWFLWGEAGYQMTLHRTATDNAFGGVGLLYNFNSHFALGTELNDTLPLKDQANHNLLTSLGAIYTFNEHWALKASISRTLRKESRGGPNPAGICYLVWNF
;
A
#
# COMPACT_ATOMS: atom_id res chain seq x y z
N MET A 1 1.95 11.25 33.97
CA MET A 1 1.79 11.99 32.72
C MET A 1 3.11 12.29 31.98
N ARG A 2 4.15 12.93 32.58
CA ARG A 2 5.45 13.23 31.88
C ARG A 2 6.20 12.03 31.31
N LYS A 3 6.06 10.82 31.87
CA LYS A 3 6.72 9.61 31.39
C LYS A 3 6.06 9.10 30.11
N TRP A 4 4.73 9.05 30.07
CA TRP A 4 3.95 8.62 28.91
C TRP A 4 4.11 9.56 27.72
N HIS A 5 4.16 10.88 27.97
CA HIS A 5 4.37 11.88 26.93
C HIS A 5 5.72 11.73 26.22
N ARG A 6 6.77 11.34 26.95
CA ARG A 6 8.10 11.07 26.39
C ARG A 6 8.16 9.77 25.58
N TRP A 7 7.45 8.73 26.01
CA TRP A 7 7.42 7.43 25.33
C TRP A 7 6.62 7.46 24.03
N LEU A 8 5.51 8.18 24.02
CA LEU A 8 4.70 8.38 22.84
C LEU A 8 5.30 9.45 21.90
N GLY A 9 5.97 10.45 22.45
CA GLY A 9 6.49 11.58 21.68
C GLY A 9 7.59 11.21 20.67
N PHE A 10 8.44 10.23 20.97
CA PHE A 10 9.56 9.89 20.07
C PHE A 10 9.12 9.20 18.77
N PRO A 11 8.33 8.12 18.78
CA PRO A 11 7.80 7.53 17.54
C PRO A 11 6.91 8.51 16.76
N PHE A 12 6.07 9.28 17.47
CA PHE A 12 5.24 10.30 16.83
C PHE A 12 6.06 11.46 16.25
N ALA A 13 7.21 11.79 16.83
CA ALA A 13 8.09 12.83 16.29
C ALA A 13 8.60 12.46 14.89
N ILE A 14 9.01 11.23 14.67
CA ILE A 14 9.43 10.73 13.35
C ILE A 14 8.27 10.76 12.37
N PHE A 15 7.09 10.30 12.80
CA PHE A 15 5.88 10.34 11.99
C PHE A 15 5.49 11.78 11.60
N PHE A 16 5.53 12.73 12.54
CA PHE A 16 5.23 14.14 12.27
C PHE A 16 6.26 14.81 11.37
N LEU A 17 7.55 14.45 11.50
CA LEU A 17 8.58 14.94 10.57
C LEU A 17 8.33 14.43 9.15
N LEU A 18 8.03 13.15 9.01
CA LEU A 18 7.74 12.55 7.71
C LEU A 18 6.46 13.14 7.10
N SER A 19 5.40 13.26 7.89
CA SER A 19 4.12 13.85 7.48
C SER A 19 4.26 15.33 7.12
N GLY A 20 5.05 16.09 7.89
CA GLY A 20 5.35 17.49 7.59
C GLY A 20 6.15 17.66 6.30
N PHE A 21 7.16 16.81 6.09
CA PHE A 21 7.97 16.82 4.87
C PHE A 21 7.14 16.46 3.63
N THR A 22 6.35 15.39 3.71
CA THR A 22 5.48 14.97 2.60
C THR A 22 4.37 15.99 2.32
N GLY A 23 3.83 16.64 3.35
CA GLY A 23 2.85 17.71 3.21
C GLY A 23 3.45 18.92 2.46
N ILE A 24 4.63 19.39 2.86
CA ILE A 24 5.31 20.48 2.17
C ILE A 24 5.65 20.10 0.73
N TRP A 25 6.12 18.88 0.50
CA TRP A 25 6.44 18.40 -0.85
C TRP A 25 5.20 18.44 -1.76
N LEU A 26 4.07 17.92 -1.29
CA LEU A 26 2.81 17.92 -2.03
C LEU A 26 2.31 19.34 -2.33
N GLU A 27 2.42 20.26 -1.35
CA GLU A 27 2.02 21.65 -1.55
C GLU A 27 2.96 22.38 -2.51
N CYS A 28 4.27 22.12 -2.45
CA CYS A 28 5.22 22.65 -3.42
C CYS A 28 4.93 22.13 -4.84
N GLU A 29 4.65 20.84 -4.98
CA GLU A 29 4.29 20.22 -6.26
C GLU A 29 3.00 20.82 -6.85
N ARG A 30 2.01 21.10 -6.00
CA ARG A 30 0.78 21.80 -6.39
C ARG A 30 1.01 23.27 -6.77
N PHE A 31 1.87 23.97 -6.02
CA PHE A 31 2.12 25.39 -6.22
C PHE A 31 2.96 25.69 -7.46
N PHE A 32 3.95 24.85 -7.75
CA PHE A 32 4.85 25.04 -8.89
C PHE A 32 4.35 24.37 -10.18
N GLY A 33 3.29 23.53 -10.15
CA GLY A 33 2.45 23.10 -11.27
C GLY A 33 3.11 22.56 -12.56
N GLU A 34 4.44 22.42 -12.60
CA GLU A 34 5.15 22.02 -13.81
C GLU A 34 4.88 20.55 -14.20
N GLU A 35 4.65 19.70 -13.23
CA GLU A 35 4.42 18.27 -13.49
C GLU A 35 3.01 18.01 -14.04
N GLU A 36 2.03 18.81 -13.62
CA GLU A 36 0.66 18.73 -14.14
C GLU A 36 0.60 19.21 -15.59
N ALA A 37 1.30 20.30 -15.92
CA ALA A 37 1.44 20.78 -17.29
C ALA A 37 2.24 19.81 -18.18
N LEU A 38 3.22 19.10 -17.63
CA LEU A 38 3.97 18.05 -18.35
C LEU A 38 3.12 16.79 -18.53
N ARG A 39 2.37 16.40 -17.51
CA ARG A 39 1.40 15.26 -17.59
C ARG A 39 0.29 15.57 -18.57
N GLU A 40 -0.20 16.79 -18.62
CA GLU A 40 -1.20 17.24 -19.58
C GLU A 40 -0.66 17.21 -21.00
N LYS A 41 0.55 17.71 -21.26
CA LYS A 41 1.23 17.60 -22.57
C LYS A 41 1.51 16.14 -22.97
N LEU A 42 1.93 15.28 -22.02
CA LEU A 42 2.13 13.86 -22.28
C LEU A 42 0.79 13.14 -22.53
N ARG A 43 -0.29 13.56 -21.87
CA ARG A 43 -1.64 13.08 -22.10
C ARG A 43 -2.14 13.44 -23.51
N ASP A 44 -1.92 14.66 -23.95
CA ASP A 44 -2.26 15.11 -25.30
C ASP A 44 -1.46 14.37 -26.38
N LEU A 45 -0.19 14.08 -26.13
CA LEU A 45 0.64 13.29 -27.03
C LEU A 45 0.26 11.80 -27.08
N THR A 46 -0.28 11.25 -25.99
CA THR A 46 -0.71 9.84 -25.93
C THR A 46 -2.17 9.63 -26.32
N SER A 47 -3.01 10.67 -26.38
CA SER A 47 -4.39 10.60 -26.89
C SER A 47 -4.48 10.32 -28.40
N GLN A 48 -3.36 10.40 -29.13
CA GLN A 48 -3.25 9.98 -30.52
C GLN A 48 -3.14 8.46 -30.73
N VAL A 49 -3.24 7.65 -29.68
CA VAL A 49 -3.25 6.19 -29.80
C VAL A 49 -4.57 5.76 -30.41
N SER A 50 -4.48 5.25 -31.63
CA SER A 50 -5.58 4.78 -32.45
C SER A 50 -6.57 3.91 -31.69
N ALA A 51 -7.70 4.45 -31.30
CA ALA A 51 -8.89 3.66 -31.04
C ALA A 51 -9.28 2.99 -32.38
N LYS A 52 -9.56 1.69 -32.36
CA LYS A 52 -10.08 0.96 -33.53
C LYS A 52 -11.48 1.43 -33.94
N THR A 53 -12.01 2.44 -33.28
CA THR A 53 -13.30 3.07 -33.58
C THR A 53 -13.14 4.00 -34.78
N PRO A 54 -13.98 3.87 -35.81
CA PRO A 54 -13.90 4.74 -36.95
C PRO A 54 -14.02 6.22 -36.57
N PRO A 55 -13.17 7.12 -37.12
CA PRO A 55 -13.21 8.54 -36.79
C PRO A 55 -14.57 9.20 -36.99
N ALA A 56 -15.38 8.71 -37.93
CA ALA A 56 -16.72 9.22 -38.20
C ALA A 56 -17.72 8.98 -37.04
N GLU A 57 -17.62 7.82 -36.37
CA GLU A 57 -18.47 7.54 -35.18
C GLU A 57 -18.09 8.40 -34.00
N PHE A 58 -16.79 8.64 -33.78
CA PHE A 58 -16.33 9.54 -32.76
C PHE A 58 -16.84 10.96 -32.93
N ALA A 59 -16.75 11.48 -34.15
CA ALA A 59 -17.23 12.84 -34.46
C ALA A 59 -18.71 12.98 -34.21
N ALA A 60 -19.53 12.00 -34.64
CA ALA A 60 -20.96 12.00 -34.43
C ALA A 60 -21.36 11.92 -32.94
N GLN A 61 -20.72 11.01 -32.18
CA GLN A 61 -20.96 10.85 -30.75
C GLN A 61 -20.55 12.12 -29.97
N PHE A 62 -19.43 12.71 -30.32
CA PHE A 62 -18.96 13.94 -29.72
C PHE A 62 -19.91 15.11 -30.01
N ALA A 63 -20.34 15.29 -31.26
CA ALA A 63 -21.26 16.34 -31.64
C ALA A 63 -22.61 16.22 -30.91
N ALA A 64 -23.15 15.01 -30.80
CA ALA A 64 -24.38 14.75 -30.03
C ALA A 64 -24.22 15.08 -28.54
N ALA A 65 -23.12 14.67 -27.94
CA ALA A 65 -22.80 14.96 -26.54
C ALA A 65 -22.61 16.49 -26.32
N GLN A 66 -21.89 17.16 -27.23
CA GLN A 66 -21.69 18.60 -27.19
C GLN A 66 -23.01 19.37 -27.28
N ALA A 67 -23.96 18.94 -28.10
CA ALA A 67 -25.27 19.56 -28.17
C ALA A 67 -26.02 19.44 -26.83
N THR A 68 -25.95 18.27 -26.17
CA THR A 68 -26.56 18.05 -24.85
C THR A 68 -25.91 18.95 -23.80
N VAL A 69 -24.59 19.10 -23.83
CA VAL A 69 -23.85 19.96 -22.91
C VAL A 69 -24.17 21.43 -23.17
N ALA A 70 -24.16 21.86 -24.42
CA ALA A 70 -24.47 23.26 -24.79
C ALA A 70 -25.84 23.71 -24.28
N ALA A 71 -26.83 22.83 -24.32
CA ALA A 71 -28.18 23.13 -23.80
C ALA A 71 -28.18 23.34 -22.25
N LYS A 72 -27.18 22.85 -21.53
CA LYS A 72 -27.09 22.94 -20.06
C LYS A 72 -25.99 23.87 -19.58
N ALA A 73 -24.91 24.03 -20.34
CA ALA A 73 -23.71 24.76 -19.91
C ALA A 73 -23.93 26.28 -19.78
N GLY A 74 -24.90 26.85 -20.54
CA GLY A 74 -25.05 28.31 -20.60
C GLY A 74 -23.75 28.98 -21.06
N ASP A 75 -23.31 30.01 -20.33
CA ASP A 75 -22.08 30.77 -20.63
C ASP A 75 -20.84 30.22 -19.90
N GLN A 76 -20.90 29.00 -19.36
CA GLN A 76 -19.75 28.41 -18.68
C GLN A 76 -18.66 28.01 -19.70
N PRO A 77 -17.40 28.38 -19.47
CA PRO A 77 -16.30 27.95 -20.32
C PRO A 77 -16.10 26.45 -20.20
N LEU A 78 -15.70 25.81 -21.28
CA LEU A 78 -15.31 24.41 -21.29
C LEU A 78 -13.80 24.31 -21.00
N ASP A 79 -13.45 23.71 -19.87
CA ASP A 79 -12.06 23.59 -19.45
C ASP A 79 -11.43 22.28 -19.94
N LYS A 80 -12.18 21.17 -19.88
CA LYS A 80 -11.65 19.85 -20.19
C LYS A 80 -12.74 18.90 -20.66
N ILE A 81 -12.35 17.97 -21.53
CA ILE A 81 -13.19 16.84 -21.93
C ILE A 81 -12.41 15.55 -21.71
N THR A 82 -13.03 14.60 -21.03
CA THR A 82 -12.45 13.26 -20.84
C THR A 82 -13.37 12.22 -21.47
N TRP A 83 -12.81 11.41 -22.38
CA TRP A 83 -13.51 10.30 -22.98
C TRP A 83 -13.00 8.99 -22.40
N GLN A 84 -13.85 8.25 -21.71
CA GLN A 84 -13.54 6.95 -21.15
C GLN A 84 -14.21 5.86 -22.03
N LEU A 85 -13.37 5.13 -22.74
CA LEU A 85 -13.81 4.08 -23.68
C LEU A 85 -13.92 2.71 -23.04
N LYS A 86 -13.37 2.54 -21.82
CA LYS A 86 -13.30 1.25 -21.12
C LYS A 86 -14.56 1.04 -20.28
N GLY A 87 -15.16 -0.13 -20.41
CA GLY A 87 -16.34 -0.54 -19.63
C GLY A 87 -17.57 -0.81 -20.53
N ASP A 88 -18.62 -1.34 -19.92
CA ASP A 88 -19.88 -1.69 -20.60
C ASP A 88 -20.64 -0.47 -21.13
N ALA A 89 -20.41 0.69 -20.55
CA ALA A 89 -20.97 1.96 -20.95
C ALA A 89 -19.84 3.01 -21.07
N PRO A 90 -19.34 3.29 -22.29
CA PRO A 90 -18.37 4.34 -22.49
C PRO A 90 -18.97 5.70 -22.12
N THR A 91 -18.18 6.54 -21.42
CA THR A 91 -18.62 7.82 -20.90
C THR A 91 -17.83 8.99 -21.47
N LEU A 92 -18.51 10.12 -21.59
CA LEU A 92 -17.93 11.41 -21.94
C LEU A 92 -18.17 12.38 -20.79
N THR A 93 -17.08 12.94 -20.24
CA THR A 93 -17.17 13.90 -19.14
C THR A 93 -16.72 15.26 -19.62
N PHE A 94 -17.60 16.26 -19.51
CA PHE A 94 -17.32 17.66 -19.81
C PHE A 94 -17.13 18.41 -18.50
N TYR A 95 -15.98 19.05 -18.34
CA TYR A 95 -15.65 19.89 -17.20
C TYR A 95 -15.90 21.34 -17.58
N LEU A 96 -16.83 21.96 -16.87
CA LEU A 96 -17.26 23.34 -17.11
C LEU A 96 -16.67 24.25 -16.04
N GLY A 97 -15.93 25.25 -16.45
CA GLY A 97 -15.34 26.23 -15.55
C GLY A 97 -16.36 27.11 -14.87
N GLY A 98 -15.96 27.73 -13.77
CA GLY A 98 -16.83 28.65 -13.04
C GLY A 98 -17.02 29.99 -13.76
N THR A 99 -18.15 30.62 -13.53
CA THR A 99 -18.43 32.02 -13.87
C THR A 99 -18.71 32.81 -12.59
N LYS A 100 -18.96 34.14 -12.74
CA LYS A 100 -19.33 34.95 -11.56
C LYS A 100 -20.64 34.49 -10.89
N THR A 101 -21.48 33.76 -11.60
CA THR A 101 -22.82 33.34 -11.15
C THR A 101 -22.99 31.83 -11.00
N LEU A 102 -22.16 31.02 -11.65
CA LEU A 102 -22.24 29.58 -11.63
C LEU A 102 -20.91 28.96 -11.12
N LYS A 103 -21.03 27.97 -10.28
CA LYS A 103 -19.88 27.18 -9.80
C LYS A 103 -19.36 26.26 -10.90
N PRO A 104 -18.07 25.92 -10.87
CA PRO A 104 -17.51 24.89 -11.75
C PRO A 104 -18.22 23.56 -11.51
N ARG A 105 -18.53 22.83 -12.60
CA ARG A 105 -19.21 21.54 -12.53
C ARG A 105 -18.78 20.61 -13.65
N LYS A 106 -19.03 19.32 -13.49
CA LYS A 106 -18.78 18.32 -14.53
C LYS A 106 -20.09 17.63 -14.92
N LEU A 107 -20.24 17.42 -16.22
CA LEU A 107 -21.36 16.71 -16.81
C LEU A 107 -20.86 15.37 -17.33
N LEU A 108 -21.36 14.28 -16.78
CA LEU A 108 -21.06 12.92 -17.21
C LEU A 108 -22.16 12.43 -18.15
N LEU A 109 -21.79 12.11 -19.38
CA LEU A 109 -22.73 11.64 -20.42
C LEU A 109 -22.36 10.22 -20.84
N ASN A 110 -23.37 9.47 -21.28
CA ASN A 110 -23.11 8.21 -21.97
C ASN A 110 -22.63 8.54 -23.41
N ALA A 111 -21.45 8.06 -23.78
CA ALA A 111 -20.83 8.42 -25.05
C ALA A 111 -21.61 7.90 -26.28
N LYS A 112 -22.39 6.80 -26.16
CA LYS A 112 -23.17 6.24 -27.27
C LYS A 112 -24.50 6.95 -27.49
N THR A 113 -25.16 7.31 -26.39
CA THR A 113 -26.53 7.86 -26.46
C THR A 113 -26.57 9.37 -26.27
N ALA A 114 -25.44 10.00 -25.89
CA ALA A 114 -25.33 11.40 -25.49
C ALA A 114 -26.28 11.81 -24.34
N ALA A 115 -26.88 10.83 -23.65
CA ALA A 115 -27.72 11.07 -22.50
C ALA A 115 -26.91 11.49 -21.29
N LEU A 116 -27.34 12.52 -20.56
CA LEU A 116 -26.75 12.91 -19.29
C LEU A 116 -26.97 11.81 -18.26
N VAL A 117 -25.89 11.30 -17.68
CA VAL A 117 -25.91 10.28 -16.65
C VAL A 117 -25.88 10.93 -15.26
N ARG A 118 -24.98 11.92 -15.07
CA ARG A 118 -24.78 12.57 -13.78
C ARG A 118 -24.21 13.97 -13.96
N GLU A 119 -24.55 14.84 -13.03
CA GLU A 119 -23.99 16.17 -12.88
C GLU A 119 -23.36 16.25 -11.48
N ASP A 120 -22.10 16.62 -11.41
CA ASP A 120 -21.33 16.70 -10.15
C ASP A 120 -20.59 18.03 -10.07
N ASP A 121 -20.17 18.39 -8.87
CA ASP A 121 -19.21 19.48 -8.71
C ASP A 121 -17.89 19.16 -9.43
N TYR A 122 -17.22 20.18 -9.94
CA TYR A 122 -15.96 20.05 -10.68
C TYR A 122 -14.86 19.41 -9.82
N ASP A 123 -14.80 19.81 -8.55
CA ASP A 123 -13.87 19.34 -7.57
C ASP A 123 -14.41 18.10 -6.83
N ASP A 124 -13.81 16.95 -7.06
CA ASP A 124 -14.09 15.71 -6.33
C ASP A 124 -13.42 15.65 -4.93
N ASP A 125 -12.64 16.67 -4.58
CA ASP A 125 -11.93 16.72 -3.32
C ASP A 125 -12.91 16.87 -2.15
N SER A 126 -12.80 15.93 -1.19
CA SER A 126 -13.67 15.97 -0.01
C SER A 126 -13.44 17.26 0.78
N PHE A 127 -14.51 17.77 1.42
CA PHE A 127 -14.41 18.93 2.31
C PHE A 127 -13.29 18.79 3.35
N ILE A 128 -13.08 17.57 3.86
CA ILE A 128 -12.02 17.27 4.84
C ILE A 128 -10.64 17.43 4.21
N LEU A 129 -10.46 17.04 2.95
CA LEU A 129 -9.18 17.21 2.25
C LEU A 129 -8.90 18.69 2.03
N LYS A 130 -9.89 19.46 1.56
CA LYS A 130 -9.77 20.92 1.38
C LYS A 130 -9.54 21.67 2.70
N LEU A 131 -10.12 21.19 3.79
CA LEU A 131 -9.85 21.72 5.12
C LEU A 131 -8.43 21.40 5.58
N HIS A 132 -7.96 20.17 5.30
CA HIS A 132 -6.62 19.72 5.70
C HIS A 132 -5.52 20.42 4.90
N SER A 133 -5.71 20.61 3.60
CA SER A 133 -4.79 21.33 2.71
C SER A 133 -4.85 22.86 2.87
N GLY A 134 -5.90 23.39 3.51
CA GLY A 134 -6.14 24.81 3.61
C GLY A 134 -6.80 25.43 2.38
N GLU A 135 -7.05 24.66 1.33
CA GLU A 135 -7.67 25.12 0.05
C GLU A 135 -9.00 25.85 0.24
N ILE A 136 -9.72 25.59 1.35
CA ILE A 136 -10.96 26.31 1.70
C ILE A 136 -10.74 27.84 1.74
N TYR A 137 -9.53 28.25 2.09
CA TYR A 137 -9.15 29.66 2.17
C TYR A 137 -8.31 30.11 0.95
N GLY A 138 -8.30 29.34 -0.14
CA GLY A 138 -7.54 29.62 -1.34
C GLY A 138 -6.02 29.57 -1.11
N ASP A 139 -5.26 30.29 -1.93
CA ASP A 139 -3.78 30.34 -1.86
C ASP A 139 -3.25 30.74 -0.48
N GLY A 140 -3.94 31.65 0.20
CA GLY A 140 -3.59 32.07 1.55
C GLY A 140 -3.66 30.93 2.57
N GLY A 141 -4.64 30.04 2.42
CA GLY A 141 -4.78 28.86 3.26
C GLY A 141 -3.68 27.82 3.01
N MET A 142 -3.31 27.59 1.75
CA MET A 142 -2.20 26.70 1.41
C MET A 142 -0.87 27.21 1.97
N ILE A 143 -0.58 28.51 1.85
CA ILE A 143 0.61 29.11 2.46
C ILE A 143 0.60 28.95 3.99
N LEU A 144 -0.55 29.15 4.63
CA LEU A 144 -0.71 28.95 6.07
C LEU A 144 -0.47 27.47 6.46
N GLY A 145 -0.94 26.52 5.66
CA GLY A 145 -0.69 25.09 5.80
C GLY A 145 0.81 24.75 5.76
N MET A 146 1.55 25.30 4.78
CA MET A 146 3.00 25.16 4.68
C MET A 146 3.73 25.74 5.90
N VAL A 147 3.36 26.95 6.35
CA VAL A 147 3.93 27.59 7.55
C VAL A 147 3.66 26.73 8.79
N TRP A 148 2.46 26.18 8.92
CA TRP A 148 2.09 25.30 10.02
C TRP A 148 2.89 23.99 10.02
N ALA A 149 3.08 23.37 8.86
CA ALA A 149 3.91 22.17 8.70
C ALA A 149 5.38 22.44 9.07
N LEU A 150 5.94 23.58 8.65
CA LEU A 150 7.29 24.02 9.04
C LEU A 150 7.40 24.23 10.56
N ALA A 151 6.39 24.84 11.18
CA ALA A 151 6.35 25.04 12.64
C ALA A 151 6.31 23.70 13.39
N LEU A 152 5.51 22.73 12.93
CA LEU A 152 5.47 21.39 13.50
C LEU A 152 6.79 20.66 13.38
N MET A 153 7.47 20.76 12.22
CA MET A 153 8.80 20.19 12.04
C MET A 153 9.83 20.83 12.98
N ALA A 154 9.83 22.16 13.09
CA ALA A 154 10.72 22.89 13.99
C ALA A 154 10.46 22.51 15.47
N LEU A 155 9.20 22.39 15.90
CA LEU A 155 8.83 21.91 17.23
C LEU A 155 9.30 20.48 17.48
N THR A 156 9.18 19.59 16.49
CA THR A 156 9.62 18.21 16.57
C THR A 156 11.15 18.11 16.70
N VAL A 157 11.90 18.83 15.86
CA VAL A 157 13.36 18.88 15.93
C VAL A 157 13.83 19.46 17.26
N THR A 158 13.24 20.57 17.70
CA THR A 158 13.58 21.18 19.01
C THR A 158 13.23 20.25 20.16
N GLY A 159 12.09 19.55 20.10
CA GLY A 159 11.70 18.53 21.07
C GLY A 159 12.73 17.38 21.16
N LEU A 160 13.22 16.89 20.03
CA LEU A 160 14.27 15.89 19.96
C LEU A 160 15.59 16.42 20.54
N VAL A 161 16.00 17.63 20.18
CA VAL A 161 17.23 18.27 20.70
C VAL A 161 17.13 18.45 22.23
N ILE A 162 15.99 18.91 22.73
CA ILE A 162 15.75 19.05 24.17
C ILE A 162 15.80 17.68 24.85
N TYR A 163 15.16 16.66 24.27
CA TYR A 163 15.20 15.29 24.75
C TYR A 163 16.66 14.80 24.90
N TRP A 164 17.50 15.02 23.88
CA TRP A 164 18.91 14.62 23.89
C TRP A 164 19.74 15.41 24.90
N LYS A 165 19.50 16.72 25.02
CA LYS A 165 20.21 17.58 26.02
C LYS A 165 19.81 17.28 27.45
N MET A 166 18.56 16.88 27.69
CA MET A 166 18.07 16.49 29.02
C MET A 166 18.47 15.06 29.42
N ARG A 167 19.19 14.35 28.58
CA ARG A 167 19.72 13.02 28.89
C ARG A 167 20.74 13.14 30.04
N PRO A 168 20.49 12.49 31.19
CA PRO A 168 21.42 12.59 32.30
C PRO A 168 22.78 11.98 31.93
N LYS A 169 23.86 12.77 32.08
CA LYS A 169 25.22 12.34 31.77
C LYS A 169 25.76 11.32 32.80
N ASP A 170 25.18 11.33 34.01
CA ASP A 170 25.68 10.54 35.16
C ASP A 170 24.64 9.55 35.70
N ALA A 171 23.77 9.02 34.89
CA ALA A 171 22.80 8.01 35.31
C ALA A 171 23.50 6.68 35.61
N THR A 172 23.55 6.29 36.90
CA THR A 172 24.05 5.00 37.38
C THR A 172 22.86 4.04 37.64
N GLY A 173 23.09 2.71 37.42
CA GLY A 173 22.12 1.67 37.76
C GLY A 173 20.84 1.66 36.87
N LEU A 174 19.70 1.30 37.48
CA LEU A 174 18.40 1.15 36.84
C LEU A 174 17.94 2.39 36.01
N ARG A 175 18.43 3.58 36.34
CA ARG A 175 18.19 4.80 35.57
C ARG A 175 18.90 4.80 34.20
N LYS A 176 20.09 4.19 34.09
CA LYS A 176 20.76 3.98 32.79
C LYS A 176 19.99 2.99 31.95
N VAL A 177 19.46 1.93 32.56
CA VAL A 177 18.63 0.94 31.91
C VAL A 177 17.34 1.59 31.36
N PHE A 178 16.76 2.53 32.09
CA PHE A 178 15.54 3.24 31.64
C PHE A 178 15.78 4.21 30.47
N TRP A 179 16.98 4.83 30.41
CA TRP A 179 17.37 5.68 29.28
C TRP A 179 17.93 4.87 28.11
N LEU A 180 18.42 3.66 28.40
CA LEU A 180 18.80 2.67 27.41
C LEU A 180 17.60 1.80 26.98
N ALA A 181 16.41 1.96 27.56
CA ALA A 181 15.25 1.18 27.15
C ALA A 181 14.85 1.34 25.67
N PRO A 182 14.97 2.52 25.02
CA PRO A 182 14.93 2.59 23.57
C PRO A 182 16.11 1.92 22.89
N VAL A 183 17.28 1.83 23.58
CA VAL A 183 18.50 1.16 23.13
C VAL A 183 18.54 -0.29 23.60
N ALA A 184 17.95 -0.64 24.73
CA ALA A 184 17.82 -2.01 25.25
C ALA A 184 16.67 -2.79 24.57
N LEU A 185 15.69 -2.10 23.98
CA LEU A 185 14.82 -2.67 22.94
C LEU A 185 15.63 -3.01 21.66
N LEU A 186 16.84 -2.47 21.52
CA LEU A 186 17.80 -2.80 20.46
C LEU A 186 18.69 -4.01 20.81
N LEU A 187 18.62 -4.55 22.04
CA LEU A 187 19.47 -5.63 22.54
C LEU A 187 18.70 -6.91 22.89
N THR A 188 17.53 -7.12 22.29
CA THR A 188 16.85 -8.41 22.39
C THR A 188 17.55 -9.45 21.53
N PRO A 189 17.70 -10.70 22.02
CA PRO A 189 18.37 -11.75 21.26
C PRO A 189 17.71 -11.96 19.91
N ALA A 190 18.54 -12.31 18.92
CA ALA A 190 18.20 -12.47 17.50
C ALA A 190 16.79 -12.98 17.27
N ALA A 191 15.96 -12.06 16.93
CA ALA A 191 14.59 -12.29 16.65
C ALA A 191 14.48 -12.99 15.30
N ARG A 192 13.80 -14.11 15.23
CA ARG A 192 13.41 -14.69 13.96
C ARG A 192 12.41 -13.73 13.32
N ALA A 193 12.88 -12.98 12.37
CA ALA A 193 12.06 -12.11 11.56
C ALA A 193 11.16 -12.98 10.65
N ASP A 194 9.94 -12.52 10.35
CA ASP A 194 9.02 -13.16 9.40
C ASP A 194 9.72 -13.61 8.11
N SER A 195 9.28 -14.72 7.56
CA SER A 195 9.81 -15.34 6.34
C SER A 195 9.70 -14.42 5.10
N PRO A 196 10.60 -14.52 4.09
CA PRO A 196 10.47 -13.82 2.81
C PRO A 196 9.47 -14.48 1.87
N PHE A 197 8.57 -15.28 2.36
CA PHE A 197 7.61 -16.08 1.62
C PHE A 197 6.20 -15.48 1.67
N VAL A 198 5.33 -15.95 0.79
CA VAL A 198 3.91 -15.56 0.76
C VAL A 198 3.16 -16.15 1.95
N THR A 199 3.46 -17.42 2.25
CA THR A 199 2.91 -18.12 3.42
C THR A 199 3.50 -17.53 4.69
N ASP A 200 2.64 -17.00 5.55
CA ASP A 200 3.03 -16.37 6.81
C ASP A 200 3.12 -17.43 7.94
N ASP A 201 3.80 -17.11 9.02
CA ASP A 201 4.00 -17.98 10.19
C ASP A 201 3.57 -17.27 11.48
N PRO A 202 3.27 -17.99 12.59
CA PRO A 202 2.80 -17.38 13.83
C PRO A 202 3.91 -16.74 14.67
N LEU A 203 5.19 -16.91 14.27
CA LEU A 203 6.32 -16.44 15.07
C LEU A 203 6.61 -14.96 14.78
N PHE A 204 6.94 -14.23 15.80
CA PHE A 204 7.44 -12.86 15.72
C PHE A 204 8.21 -12.51 16.98
N SER A 205 8.98 -11.46 16.89
CA SER A 205 9.79 -10.95 17.96
C SER A 205 9.11 -9.82 18.72
N PRO A 206 9.42 -9.64 20.00
CA PRO A 206 9.04 -8.45 20.73
C PRO A 206 9.61 -7.18 20.08
N GLY A 207 8.95 -6.04 20.28
CA GLY A 207 9.43 -4.75 19.79
C GLY A 207 8.95 -4.40 18.39
N TRP A 208 9.72 -3.55 17.73
CA TRP A 208 9.46 -3.10 16.36
C TRP A 208 10.25 -3.92 15.34
N GLU A 209 9.58 -4.24 14.24
CA GLU A 209 10.22 -4.72 13.04
C GLU A 209 9.77 -3.83 11.88
N ILE A 210 10.69 -3.20 11.18
CA ILE A 210 10.42 -2.42 9.98
C ILE A 210 11.03 -3.16 8.79
N LYS A 211 10.20 -3.45 7.78
CA LYS A 211 10.66 -4.02 6.51
C LYS A 211 10.55 -2.95 5.43
N PHE A 212 11.61 -2.79 4.69
CA PHE A 212 11.67 -1.91 3.54
C PHE A 212 12.12 -2.70 2.32
N GLY A 213 11.35 -2.65 1.26
CA GLY A 213 11.70 -3.46 0.09
C GLY A 213 10.74 -3.32 -1.06
N GLY A 214 10.62 -4.40 -1.82
CA GLY A 214 9.73 -4.43 -2.96
C GLY A 214 9.52 -5.82 -3.53
N THR A 215 8.55 -5.91 -4.43
CA THR A 215 8.27 -7.09 -5.22
C THR A 215 8.26 -6.76 -6.70
N ALA A 216 8.66 -7.71 -7.50
CA ALA A 216 8.55 -7.64 -8.94
C ALA A 216 7.89 -8.92 -9.44
N GLU A 217 6.84 -8.80 -10.24
CA GLU A 217 6.18 -9.94 -10.84
C GLU A 217 5.89 -9.71 -12.31
N ARG A 218 5.90 -10.80 -13.04
CA ARG A 218 5.45 -10.83 -14.43
C ARG A 218 4.36 -11.88 -14.55
N ASN A 219 3.24 -11.50 -15.11
CA ASN A 219 2.19 -12.41 -15.50
C ASN A 219 1.96 -12.36 -17.04
N ALA A 220 0.99 -13.11 -17.55
CA ALA A 220 0.70 -13.15 -18.98
C ALA A 220 0.34 -11.78 -19.57
N ASN A 221 -0.29 -10.92 -18.80
CA ASN A 221 -0.93 -9.68 -19.25
C ASN A 221 -0.21 -8.40 -18.80
N SER A 222 0.67 -8.48 -17.78
CA SER A 222 1.30 -7.30 -17.20
C SER A 222 2.63 -7.62 -16.51
N ARG A 223 3.41 -6.57 -16.28
CA ARG A 223 4.49 -6.53 -15.29
C ARG A 223 4.03 -5.65 -14.15
N ILE A 224 4.22 -6.13 -12.94
CA ILE A 224 3.85 -5.40 -11.72
C ILE A 224 5.12 -5.24 -10.90
N PHE A 225 5.40 -4.02 -10.51
CA PHE A 225 6.47 -3.68 -9.60
C PHE A 225 5.85 -2.95 -8.41
N VAL A 226 6.14 -3.41 -7.21
CA VAL A 226 5.66 -2.78 -5.98
C VAL A 226 6.89 -2.39 -5.17
N ALA A 227 7.23 -1.13 -5.20
CA ALA A 227 8.31 -0.54 -4.43
C ALA A 227 8.19 0.99 -4.44
N PRO A 228 8.44 1.64 -3.28
CA PRO A 228 8.78 1.01 -2.02
C PRO A 228 7.60 0.31 -1.36
N ILE A 229 7.89 -0.77 -0.63
CA ILE A 229 7.00 -1.34 0.38
C ILE A 229 7.58 -0.97 1.75
N LEU A 230 6.77 -0.35 2.58
CA LEU A 230 7.06 -0.07 3.98
C LEU A 230 6.10 -0.90 4.83
N ASP A 231 6.65 -1.85 5.56
CA ASP A 231 5.91 -2.78 6.42
C ASP A 231 6.31 -2.54 7.88
N LEU A 232 5.42 -1.92 8.63
CA LEU A 232 5.61 -1.51 10.02
C LEU A 232 4.95 -2.53 10.93
N ASN A 233 5.74 -3.18 11.76
CA ASN A 233 5.30 -4.20 12.69
C ASN A 233 5.63 -3.80 14.12
N TYR A 234 4.65 -3.95 15.03
CA TYR A 234 4.83 -3.67 16.44
C TYR A 234 4.22 -4.77 17.31
N ALA A 235 5.03 -5.43 18.11
CA ALA A 235 4.55 -6.38 19.10
C ALA A 235 4.01 -5.60 20.32
N VAL A 236 2.69 -5.56 20.44
CA VAL A 236 1.98 -4.87 21.55
C VAL A 236 2.21 -5.60 22.87
N VAL A 237 2.18 -6.91 22.80
CA VAL A 237 2.52 -7.87 23.86
C VAL A 237 3.20 -9.09 23.23
N ASP A 238 3.74 -9.98 24.04
CA ASP A 238 4.55 -11.12 23.55
C ASP A 238 3.81 -12.06 22.58
N ASN A 239 2.49 -12.06 22.60
CA ASN A 239 1.67 -12.91 21.75
C ASN A 239 0.74 -12.16 20.78
N LEU A 240 0.84 -10.82 20.69
CA LEU A 240 0.04 -10.00 19.76
C LEU A 240 0.90 -8.96 19.06
N ARG A 241 0.97 -9.02 17.75
CA ARG A 241 1.64 -8.06 16.88
C ARG A 241 0.65 -7.38 15.94
N LEU A 242 0.74 -6.07 15.80
CA LEU A 242 0.04 -5.28 14.82
C LEU A 242 0.98 -4.92 13.67
N ASN A 243 0.41 -4.86 12.48
CA ASN A 243 1.15 -4.55 11.26
C ASN A 243 0.37 -3.55 10.41
N LEU A 244 1.11 -2.65 9.77
CA LEU A 244 0.63 -1.73 8.74
C LEU A 244 1.58 -1.78 7.56
N THR A 245 1.06 -2.14 6.38
CA THR A 245 1.82 -2.14 5.13
C THR A 245 1.34 -1.04 4.21
N LEU A 246 2.27 -0.18 3.82
CA LEU A 246 2.10 0.88 2.83
C LEU A 246 2.96 0.57 1.62
N GLN A 247 2.45 0.82 0.42
CA GLN A 247 3.15 0.43 -0.80
C GLN A 247 2.86 1.35 -1.97
N GLU A 248 3.85 1.54 -2.81
CA GLU A 248 3.69 2.11 -4.14
C GLU A 248 3.68 1.00 -5.18
N ARG A 249 2.77 1.10 -6.14
CA ARG A 249 2.55 0.08 -7.16
C ARG A 249 2.67 0.65 -8.55
N THR A 250 3.47 0.01 -9.38
CA THR A 250 3.61 0.29 -10.81
C THR A 250 3.10 -0.91 -11.61
N VAL A 251 2.16 -0.66 -12.50
CA VAL A 251 1.58 -1.68 -13.39
C VAL A 251 1.86 -1.30 -14.83
N THR A 252 2.52 -2.19 -15.56
CA THR A 252 2.77 -2.06 -17.01
C THR A 252 1.99 -3.16 -17.73
N PRO A 253 0.80 -2.88 -18.26
CA PRO A 253 0.05 -3.84 -19.08
C PRO A 253 0.81 -4.17 -20.37
N ARG A 254 0.60 -5.37 -20.89
CA ARG A 254 1.21 -5.77 -22.17
C ARG A 254 0.62 -4.93 -23.33
N GLY A 255 1.44 -4.08 -23.91
CA GLY A 255 1.02 -3.16 -24.98
C GLY A 255 0.24 -1.94 -24.50
N GLY A 256 0.25 -1.65 -23.20
CA GLY A 256 -0.38 -0.49 -22.58
C GLY A 256 0.63 0.46 -21.91
N LEU A 257 0.12 1.56 -21.40
CA LEU A 257 0.91 2.55 -20.66
C LEU A 257 1.21 2.06 -19.25
N THR A 258 2.37 2.46 -18.73
CA THR A 258 2.74 2.22 -17.34
C THR A 258 2.02 3.21 -16.44
N GLU A 259 1.37 2.70 -15.42
CA GLU A 259 0.71 3.49 -14.37
C GLU A 259 1.39 3.24 -13.03
N THR A 260 1.62 4.33 -12.29
CA THR A 260 2.23 4.30 -10.96
C THR A 260 1.37 5.06 -9.96
N GLY A 261 1.36 4.61 -8.71
CA GLY A 261 0.69 5.27 -7.62
C GLY A 261 0.57 4.37 -6.39
N TYR A 262 -0.16 4.83 -5.40
CA TYR A 262 -0.41 4.06 -4.18
C TYR A 262 -1.09 2.73 -4.49
N GLY A 263 -0.62 1.67 -3.81
CA GLY A 263 -1.29 0.38 -3.75
C GLY A 263 -2.34 0.33 -2.63
N ASP A 264 -2.99 -0.82 -2.48
CA ASP A 264 -3.90 -1.05 -1.35
C ASP A 264 -3.11 -1.10 -0.04
N THR A 265 -3.68 -0.50 1.00
CA THR A 265 -3.10 -0.50 2.35
C THR A 265 -3.53 -1.77 3.08
N GLU A 266 -2.59 -2.47 3.72
CA GLU A 266 -2.87 -3.67 4.52
C GLU A 266 -2.72 -3.36 6.00
N PHE A 267 -3.71 -3.78 6.79
CA PHE A 267 -3.67 -3.87 8.24
C PHE A 267 -3.70 -5.35 8.64
N LYS A 268 -2.82 -5.77 9.55
CA LYS A 268 -2.77 -7.14 10.05
C LYS A 268 -2.64 -7.14 11.58
N ALA A 269 -3.34 -8.07 12.22
CA ALA A 269 -3.16 -8.37 13.63
C ALA A 269 -2.77 -9.84 13.77
N LYS A 270 -1.56 -10.12 14.18
CA LYS A 270 -1.06 -11.49 14.38
C LYS A 270 -1.14 -11.84 15.85
N TRP A 271 -1.99 -12.81 16.19
CA TRP A 271 -2.17 -13.30 17.54
C TRP A 271 -1.73 -14.75 17.64
N ARG A 272 -0.63 -15.00 18.39
CA ARG A 272 -0.13 -16.32 18.72
C ARG A 272 -0.82 -16.81 20.01
N PHE A 273 -1.83 -17.65 19.89
CA PHE A 273 -2.58 -18.14 21.03
C PHE A 273 -1.99 -19.41 21.65
N HIS A 274 -1.05 -20.09 20.98
CA HIS A 274 -0.29 -21.22 21.51
C HIS A 274 1.18 -21.07 21.15
N GLU A 275 2.06 -21.14 22.17
CA GLU A 275 3.51 -21.13 21.99
C GLU A 275 4.04 -22.55 21.79
N GLU A 276 5.08 -22.66 20.98
CA GLU A 276 5.81 -23.91 20.83
C GLU A 276 6.65 -24.18 22.08
N HIS A 277 6.55 -25.40 22.62
CA HIS A 277 7.44 -25.88 23.68
C HIS A 277 8.38 -26.94 23.13
N THR A 278 9.68 -26.83 23.51
CA THR A 278 10.77 -27.69 23.01
C THR A 278 10.54 -29.20 23.26
N ASN A 279 9.79 -29.54 24.30
CA ASN A 279 9.52 -30.93 24.69
C ASN A 279 8.16 -31.45 24.23
N ASN A 280 7.46 -30.71 23.38
CA ASN A 280 6.12 -31.08 22.91
C ASN A 280 6.09 -31.09 21.36
N TRP A 281 5.30 -32.02 20.80
CA TRP A 281 5.02 -32.09 19.36
C TRP A 281 4.07 -30.98 18.86
N VAL A 282 3.37 -30.30 19.75
CA VAL A 282 2.43 -29.26 19.39
C VAL A 282 3.20 -28.05 18.84
N PRO A 283 2.89 -27.57 17.62
CA PRO A 283 3.50 -26.39 17.04
C PRO A 283 3.02 -25.10 17.71
N ALA A 284 3.70 -24.00 17.48
CA ALA A 284 3.13 -22.69 17.71
C ALA A 284 1.89 -22.53 16.81
N LEU A 285 0.82 -21.93 17.35
CA LEU A 285 -0.43 -21.68 16.61
C LEU A 285 -0.81 -20.21 16.72
N GLY A 286 -1.30 -19.65 15.62
CA GLY A 286 -1.71 -18.26 15.56
C GLY A 286 -2.87 -18.00 14.61
N LEU A 287 -3.49 -16.84 14.80
CA LEU A 287 -4.43 -16.23 13.88
C LEU A 287 -3.84 -14.90 13.42
N ALA A 288 -3.96 -14.60 12.13
CA ALA A 288 -3.42 -13.35 11.58
C ALA A 288 -4.43 -12.65 10.65
N PRO A 289 -5.60 -12.21 11.17
CA PRO A 289 -6.55 -11.46 10.35
C PRO A 289 -5.89 -10.27 9.65
N LYS A 290 -6.19 -10.13 8.35
CA LYS A 290 -5.72 -9.04 7.49
C LYS A 290 -6.92 -8.31 6.89
N LEU A 291 -6.82 -6.99 6.86
CA LEU A 291 -7.77 -6.10 6.20
C LEU A 291 -7.05 -5.33 5.10
N PHE A 292 -7.51 -5.45 3.87
CA PHE A 292 -7.02 -4.67 2.74
C PHE A 292 -7.99 -3.54 2.45
N ALA A 293 -7.52 -2.32 2.64
CA ALA A 293 -8.27 -1.12 2.30
C ALA A 293 -8.00 -0.74 0.84
N PRO A 294 -9.05 -0.43 0.04
CA PRO A 294 -8.92 -0.10 -1.37
C PRO A 294 -8.42 1.34 -1.58
N THR A 295 -7.18 1.59 -1.19
CA THR A 295 -6.53 2.90 -1.34
C THR A 295 -5.90 3.12 -2.70
N ALA A 296 -5.76 2.05 -3.50
CA ALA A 296 -5.20 2.12 -4.84
C ALA A 296 -6.17 2.73 -5.85
N SER A 297 -5.62 3.43 -6.84
CA SER A 297 -6.40 4.05 -7.90
C SER A 297 -6.98 3.03 -8.88
N VAL A 298 -8.30 2.83 -8.85
CA VAL A 298 -9.01 1.96 -9.79
C VAL A 298 -8.91 2.46 -11.24
N PRO A 299 -9.07 3.76 -11.55
CA PRO A 299 -8.95 4.26 -12.91
C PRO A 299 -7.57 4.02 -13.54
N LYS A 300 -6.52 3.94 -12.73
CA LYS A 300 -5.16 3.61 -13.16
C LYS A 300 -4.88 2.10 -13.23
N GLY A 301 -5.83 1.26 -12.84
CA GLY A 301 -5.64 -0.19 -12.76
C GLY A 301 -4.66 -0.63 -11.68
N LEU A 302 -4.44 0.19 -10.66
CA LEU A 302 -3.54 -0.11 -9.53
C LEU A 302 -4.23 -0.94 -8.45
N GLY A 303 -5.56 -0.98 -8.42
CA GLY A 303 -6.40 -1.77 -7.53
C GLY A 303 -7.76 -2.05 -8.12
N ASP A 304 -8.57 -2.81 -7.42
CA ASP A 304 -9.94 -3.16 -7.81
C ASP A 304 -11.03 -2.35 -7.07
N GLY A 305 -10.62 -1.53 -6.09
CA GLY A 305 -11.54 -0.71 -5.30
C GLY A 305 -12.35 -1.50 -4.27
N LEU A 306 -11.94 -2.72 -3.94
CA LEU A 306 -12.70 -3.62 -3.07
C LEU A 306 -12.02 -3.86 -1.74
N TRP A 307 -12.79 -3.78 -0.67
CA TRP A 307 -12.35 -4.22 0.64
C TRP A 307 -12.21 -5.74 0.69
N ARG A 308 -11.11 -6.24 1.23
CA ARG A 308 -10.87 -7.67 1.41
C ARG A 308 -10.46 -7.95 2.86
N VAL A 309 -10.96 -9.06 3.39
CA VAL A 309 -10.61 -9.57 4.72
C VAL A 309 -10.06 -10.97 4.56
N GLN A 310 -8.88 -11.23 5.11
CA GLN A 310 -8.32 -12.58 5.22
C GLN A 310 -8.31 -13.04 6.67
N LEU A 311 -8.62 -14.31 6.87
CA LEU A 311 -8.65 -14.97 8.19
C LEU A 311 -7.78 -16.24 8.14
N PRO A 312 -6.45 -16.13 8.19
CA PRO A 312 -5.54 -17.28 8.23
C PRO A 312 -5.37 -17.85 9.63
N LEU A 313 -5.41 -19.17 9.73
CA LEU A 313 -4.89 -19.94 10.84
C LEU A 313 -3.47 -20.38 10.49
N GLN A 314 -2.52 -20.13 11.39
CA GLN A 314 -1.10 -20.34 11.17
C GLN A 314 -0.53 -21.37 12.13
N PHE A 315 0.48 -22.12 11.66
CA PHE A 315 1.28 -22.98 12.52
C PHE A 315 2.78 -22.81 12.22
N GLY A 316 3.62 -23.09 13.22
CA GLY A 316 5.08 -23.07 13.05
C GLY A 316 5.76 -24.03 14.03
N LYS A 317 6.73 -24.83 13.54
CA LYS A 317 7.42 -25.85 14.32
C LYS A 317 8.92 -25.84 14.03
N ASN A 318 9.72 -25.74 15.11
CA ASN A 318 11.16 -25.90 15.04
C ASN A 318 11.53 -27.37 15.22
N LEU A 319 12.32 -27.88 14.29
CA LEU A 319 12.80 -29.28 14.26
C LEU A 319 14.33 -29.28 14.10
N GLY A 320 15.04 -28.90 15.16
CA GLY A 320 16.48 -28.69 15.13
C GLY A 320 16.85 -27.54 14.19
N PRO A 321 17.66 -27.75 13.11
CA PRO A 321 18.00 -26.70 12.16
C PRO A 321 16.84 -26.37 11.19
N TRP A 322 15.80 -27.18 11.16
CA TRP A 322 14.65 -26.99 10.30
C TRP A 322 13.55 -26.19 10.99
N PHE A 323 12.89 -25.32 10.23
CA PHE A 323 11.66 -24.66 10.62
C PHE A 323 10.57 -24.99 9.59
N LEU A 324 9.54 -25.66 10.05
CA LEU A 324 8.33 -25.99 9.27
C LEU A 324 7.22 -25.02 9.67
N TRP A 325 6.57 -24.40 8.69
CA TRP A 325 5.43 -23.52 8.96
C TRP A 325 4.37 -23.66 7.88
N GLY A 326 3.20 -23.11 8.17
CA GLY A 326 2.14 -23.02 7.18
C GLY A 326 0.97 -22.21 7.68
N GLU A 327 0.11 -21.90 6.74
CA GLU A 327 -1.16 -21.25 7.00
C GLU A 327 -2.26 -21.81 6.10
N ALA A 328 -3.51 -21.71 6.58
CA ALA A 328 -4.71 -21.97 5.78
C ALA A 328 -5.79 -20.98 6.20
N GLY A 329 -6.53 -20.47 5.24
CA GLY A 329 -7.50 -19.43 5.54
C GLY A 329 -8.48 -19.17 4.42
N TYR A 330 -9.31 -18.19 4.69
CA TYR A 330 -10.35 -17.72 3.81
C TYR A 330 -10.23 -16.23 3.60
N GLN A 331 -10.36 -15.79 2.34
CA GLN A 331 -10.42 -14.37 1.96
C GLN A 331 -11.83 -14.04 1.48
N MET A 332 -12.46 -13.14 2.18
CA MET A 332 -13.72 -12.52 1.77
C MET A 332 -13.43 -11.23 1.00
N THR A 333 -14.13 -11.03 -0.11
CA THR A 333 -14.18 -9.77 -0.81
C THR A 333 -15.55 -9.13 -0.56
N LEU A 334 -15.56 -7.94 0.03
CA LEU A 334 -16.80 -7.28 0.48
C LEU A 334 -17.55 -6.67 -0.71
N HIS A 335 -17.91 -7.51 -1.67
CA HIS A 335 -18.70 -7.13 -2.85
C HIS A 335 -19.49 -8.32 -3.39
N ARG A 336 -20.78 -8.10 -3.75
CA ARG A 336 -21.73 -9.19 -4.11
C ARG A 336 -21.30 -10.03 -5.32
N THR A 337 -20.62 -9.43 -6.29
CA THR A 337 -20.21 -10.10 -7.53
C THR A 337 -18.78 -10.59 -7.51
N ALA A 338 -18.00 -10.23 -6.50
CA ALA A 338 -16.62 -10.65 -6.37
C ALA A 338 -16.51 -12.11 -5.91
N THR A 339 -15.38 -12.70 -6.19
CA THR A 339 -15.07 -14.09 -5.80
C THR A 339 -14.29 -14.09 -4.51
N ASP A 340 -14.73 -14.89 -3.56
CA ASP A 340 -13.96 -15.21 -2.37
C ASP A 340 -12.93 -16.31 -2.68
N ASN A 341 -11.86 -16.37 -1.89
CA ASN A 341 -10.79 -17.34 -2.09
C ASN A 341 -10.58 -18.17 -0.81
N ALA A 342 -10.38 -19.46 -0.98
CA ALA A 342 -9.66 -20.26 -0.01
C ALA A 342 -8.17 -20.20 -0.33
N PHE A 343 -7.32 -20.17 0.68
CA PHE A 343 -5.88 -20.17 0.47
C PHE A 343 -5.18 -21.00 1.54
N GLY A 344 -3.98 -21.46 1.22
CA GLY A 344 -3.13 -22.17 2.16
C GLY A 344 -1.73 -22.32 1.61
N GLY A 345 -0.80 -22.54 2.52
CA GLY A 345 0.59 -22.76 2.15
C GLY A 345 1.35 -23.51 3.24
N VAL A 346 2.44 -24.12 2.82
CA VAL A 346 3.40 -24.76 3.70
C VAL A 346 4.81 -24.45 3.24
N GLY A 347 5.69 -24.16 4.19
CA GLY A 347 7.08 -23.85 3.92
C GLY A 347 8.03 -24.61 4.83
N LEU A 348 9.25 -24.78 4.35
CA LEU A 348 10.34 -25.44 5.05
C LEU A 348 11.61 -24.58 4.91
N LEU A 349 12.21 -24.19 6.02
CA LEU A 349 13.45 -23.41 6.09
C LEU A 349 14.52 -24.24 6.78
N TYR A 350 15.73 -24.23 6.23
CA TYR A 350 16.92 -24.80 6.86
C TYR A 350 17.88 -23.71 7.30
N ASN A 351 18.19 -23.66 8.58
CA ASN A 351 19.15 -22.74 9.17
C ASN A 351 20.55 -23.38 9.12
N PHE A 352 21.42 -22.91 8.22
CA PHE A 352 22.80 -23.38 8.11
C PHE A 352 23.65 -22.92 9.31
N ASN A 353 23.39 -21.70 9.76
CA ASN A 353 24.00 -21.08 10.92
C ASN A 353 23.12 -19.91 11.41
N SER A 354 23.61 -19.12 12.36
CA SER A 354 22.91 -17.94 12.88
C SER A 354 22.71 -16.81 11.88
N HIS A 355 23.46 -16.82 10.76
CA HIS A 355 23.43 -15.75 9.77
C HIS A 355 22.72 -16.12 8.47
N PHE A 356 22.66 -17.39 8.11
CA PHE A 356 22.15 -17.80 6.83
C PHE A 356 21.14 -18.94 6.93
N ALA A 357 20.00 -18.74 6.29
CA ALA A 357 18.97 -19.76 6.10
C ALA A 357 18.46 -19.77 4.65
N LEU A 358 18.07 -20.95 4.20
CA LEU A 358 17.49 -21.19 2.88
C LEU A 358 16.19 -21.98 3.04
N GLY A 359 15.18 -21.61 2.29
CA GLY A 359 13.88 -22.28 2.39
C GLY A 359 13.10 -22.29 1.10
N THR A 360 12.03 -23.06 1.14
CA THR A 360 11.08 -23.20 0.03
C THR A 360 9.67 -23.21 0.59
N GLU A 361 8.71 -22.81 -0.24
CA GLU A 361 7.29 -22.91 0.07
C GLU A 361 6.50 -23.44 -1.12
N LEU A 362 5.34 -23.95 -0.79
CA LEU A 362 4.23 -24.21 -1.71
C LEU A 362 3.00 -23.47 -1.17
N ASN A 363 2.46 -22.55 -1.97
CA ASN A 363 1.30 -21.74 -1.63
C ASN A 363 0.21 -21.92 -2.68
N ASP A 364 -1.02 -22.09 -2.25
CA ASP A 364 -2.17 -22.30 -3.12
C ASP A 364 -3.27 -21.28 -2.81
N THR A 365 -3.84 -20.69 -3.87
CA THR A 365 -4.99 -19.80 -3.79
C THR A 365 -6.06 -20.28 -4.73
N LEU A 366 -7.19 -20.69 -4.16
CA LEU A 366 -8.33 -21.28 -4.83
C LEU A 366 -9.52 -20.32 -4.82
N PRO A 367 -9.84 -19.66 -5.94
CA PRO A 367 -11.09 -18.90 -6.09
C PRO A 367 -12.30 -19.82 -6.05
N LEU A 368 -13.32 -19.47 -5.25
CA LEU A 368 -14.47 -20.37 -5.04
C LEU A 368 -15.49 -20.36 -6.18
N LYS A 369 -15.54 -19.27 -6.96
CA LYS A 369 -16.49 -19.16 -8.09
C LYS A 369 -15.84 -19.32 -9.46
N ASP A 370 -14.57 -18.95 -9.61
CA ASP A 370 -13.85 -19.00 -10.89
C ASP A 370 -12.52 -19.73 -10.73
N GLN A 371 -12.54 -21.02 -11.00
CA GLN A 371 -11.34 -21.88 -10.89
C GLN A 371 -10.27 -21.59 -11.94
N ALA A 372 -10.55 -20.79 -12.98
CA ALA A 372 -9.55 -20.41 -13.97
C ALA A 372 -8.41 -19.52 -13.38
N ASN A 373 -8.65 -18.94 -12.22
CA ASN A 373 -7.68 -18.14 -11.47
C ASN A 373 -7.04 -18.90 -10.30
N HIS A 374 -7.18 -20.21 -10.24
CA HIS A 374 -6.49 -21.06 -9.27
C HIS A 374 -4.98 -20.95 -9.44
N ASN A 375 -4.27 -20.56 -8.39
CA ASN A 375 -2.84 -20.27 -8.43
C ASN A 375 -2.08 -21.12 -7.42
N LEU A 376 -1.32 -22.08 -7.94
CA LEU A 376 -0.37 -22.89 -7.16
C LEU A 376 1.04 -22.32 -7.38
N LEU A 377 1.62 -21.74 -6.37
CA LEU A 377 2.90 -21.04 -6.36
C LEU A 377 3.96 -21.88 -5.62
N THR A 378 5.16 -21.94 -6.14
CA THR A 378 6.34 -22.39 -5.41
C THR A 378 7.37 -21.27 -5.33
N SER A 379 8.08 -21.19 -4.21
CA SER A 379 9.13 -20.19 -3.99
C SER A 379 10.37 -20.81 -3.42
N LEU A 380 11.52 -20.24 -3.76
CA LEU A 380 12.80 -20.47 -3.15
C LEU A 380 13.28 -19.15 -2.55
N GLY A 381 13.65 -19.14 -1.27
CA GLY A 381 14.03 -17.92 -0.59
C GLY A 381 15.19 -18.11 0.37
N ALA A 382 15.89 -17.01 0.64
CA ALA A 382 17.01 -16.94 1.53
C ALA A 382 16.84 -15.80 2.53
N ILE A 383 17.38 -16.01 3.73
CA ILE A 383 17.49 -15.01 4.79
C ILE A 383 18.97 -14.88 5.13
N TYR A 384 19.49 -13.66 5.09
CA TYR A 384 20.81 -13.34 5.58
C TYR A 384 20.73 -12.32 6.72
N THR A 385 21.10 -12.72 7.92
CA THR A 385 21.12 -11.90 9.14
C THR A 385 22.51 -11.31 9.32
N PHE A 386 22.64 -10.00 9.12
CA PHE A 386 23.91 -9.28 9.29
C PHE A 386 24.31 -9.20 10.77
N ASN A 387 23.33 -8.88 11.62
CA ASN A 387 23.46 -8.75 13.07
C ASN A 387 22.06 -8.86 13.72
N GLU A 388 21.98 -8.60 15.02
CA GLU A 388 20.73 -8.66 15.80
C GLU A 388 19.62 -7.75 15.28
N HIS A 389 19.98 -6.67 14.56
CA HIS A 389 19.03 -5.65 14.09
C HIS A 389 18.72 -5.76 12.60
N TRP A 390 19.65 -6.25 11.80
CA TRP A 390 19.53 -6.18 10.35
C TRP A 390 19.51 -7.54 9.68
N ALA A 391 18.55 -7.74 8.80
CA ALA A 391 18.50 -8.92 7.94
C ALA A 391 18.09 -8.52 6.52
N LEU A 392 18.61 -9.25 5.54
CA LEU A 392 18.17 -9.23 4.16
C LEU A 392 17.38 -10.50 3.88
N LYS A 393 16.20 -10.34 3.30
CA LYS A 393 15.32 -11.45 2.92
C LYS A 393 14.97 -11.33 1.45
N ALA A 394 15.13 -12.41 0.73
CA ALA A 394 14.79 -12.44 -0.68
C ALA A 394 14.20 -13.79 -1.06
N SER A 395 13.27 -13.78 -1.99
CA SER A 395 12.74 -14.99 -2.61
C SER A 395 12.43 -14.79 -4.08
N ILE A 396 12.46 -15.90 -4.81
CA ILE A 396 11.97 -16.00 -6.17
C ILE A 396 10.84 -17.03 -6.20
N SER A 397 9.81 -16.73 -6.96
CA SER A 397 8.60 -17.54 -7.00
C SER A 397 8.18 -17.83 -8.43
N ARG A 398 7.49 -18.93 -8.61
CA ARG A 398 6.92 -19.32 -9.90
C ARG A 398 5.60 -20.05 -9.71
N THR A 399 4.62 -19.72 -10.55
CA THR A 399 3.38 -20.49 -10.65
C THR A 399 3.64 -21.84 -11.33
N LEU A 400 3.22 -22.92 -10.68
CA LEU A 400 3.35 -24.30 -11.20
C LEU A 400 2.19 -24.66 -12.13
N ARG A 401 1.03 -24.07 -11.96
CA ARG A 401 -0.17 -24.39 -12.74
C ARG A 401 -0.23 -23.58 -14.02
N LYS A 402 -0.23 -24.24 -15.17
CA LYS A 402 -0.24 -23.60 -16.50
C LYS A 402 -1.53 -22.86 -16.84
N GLU A 403 -2.62 -23.19 -16.16
CA GLU A 403 -3.97 -22.69 -16.45
C GLU A 403 -4.31 -21.38 -15.72
N SER A 404 -3.48 -20.96 -14.76
CA SER A 404 -3.74 -19.70 -14.07
C SER A 404 -3.43 -18.50 -14.98
N ARG A 405 -4.50 -17.84 -15.43
CA ARG A 405 -4.40 -16.67 -16.33
C ARG A 405 -3.77 -15.44 -15.67
N GLY A 406 -3.60 -15.41 -14.36
CA GLY A 406 -3.13 -14.26 -13.60
C GLY A 406 -1.97 -14.52 -12.64
N GLY A 407 -1.51 -15.77 -12.50
CA GLY A 407 -0.44 -16.10 -11.57
C GLY A 407 0.92 -15.53 -11.99
N PRO A 408 1.77 -15.14 -11.01
CA PRO A 408 3.09 -14.60 -11.26
C PRO A 408 4.01 -15.65 -11.90
N ASN A 409 4.76 -15.27 -12.95
CA ASN A 409 5.70 -16.18 -13.58
C ASN A 409 6.80 -15.41 -14.35
N PRO A 410 7.97 -15.14 -13.77
CA PRO A 410 8.33 -15.27 -12.36
C PRO A 410 7.86 -14.10 -11.48
N ALA A 411 8.03 -14.24 -10.16
CA ALA A 411 8.00 -13.15 -9.21
C ALA A 411 9.25 -13.16 -8.33
N GLY A 412 9.59 -12.03 -7.75
CA GLY A 412 10.66 -11.87 -6.79
C GLY A 412 10.27 -10.92 -5.69
N ILE A 413 10.77 -11.19 -4.50
CA ILE A 413 10.57 -10.36 -3.30
C ILE A 413 11.94 -10.07 -2.71
N CYS A 414 12.16 -8.84 -2.24
CA CYS A 414 13.37 -8.47 -1.52
C CYS A 414 13.04 -7.45 -0.44
N TYR A 415 13.44 -7.72 0.80
CA TYR A 415 13.27 -6.83 1.95
C TYR A 415 14.57 -6.66 2.72
N LEU A 416 14.89 -5.44 3.06
CA LEU A 416 15.78 -5.11 4.16
C LEU A 416 14.93 -4.99 5.43
N VAL A 417 15.28 -5.71 6.47
CA VAL A 417 14.54 -5.79 7.72
C VAL A 417 15.35 -5.18 8.84
N TRP A 418 14.71 -4.32 9.60
CA TRP A 418 15.29 -3.69 10.77
C TRP A 418 14.45 -4.01 12.02
N ASN A 419 15.08 -4.67 13.00
CA ASN A 419 14.49 -5.03 14.30
C ASN A 419 15.07 -4.13 15.40
N PHE A 420 14.18 -3.63 16.31
CA PHE A 420 14.63 -2.80 17.44
C PHE A 420 13.64 -2.79 18.60
#